data_f1f7857c9d237fce5b362cea3e1fba0e
#
_entry.id   f1f7857c9d237fce5b362cea3e1fba0e
#
_cell.length_a   1.000
_cell.length_b   1.000
_cell.length_c   1.000
_cell.angle_alpha   90.00
_cell.angle_beta   90.00
_cell.angle_gamma   90.00
#
_symmetry.space_group_name_H-M   'P 1'
#
loop_
_entity.id
_entity.type
_entity.pdbx_description
1 polymer ?
#
loop_
_entity_poly.entity_id
_entity_poly.type
_entity_poly.pdbx_seq_one_letter_code
_entity_poly.pdbx_strand_id
1 'polypeptide(L)'
;MQVLLDDDPKIKEKFIDVVGTVQFGARTGDGSEGGLLACHLVFDRGKLTVVQGPAENPDITLTFPSVEKMNALLRGGMALPSIKVLKNAGLLIKFLSLLMGLKIMSPSKRPKDFQGQSLKVKLCLYMITRALSQFNKLGDPSMQEFCRRQPDRIYQFTVENGEDKEYIACYLRIKAGKSKSGHGVYTRRSPFVHFRFLSVEGAMAVLLKDVEFVEAVEKGYVETIGSPEYACYLNDYMAILQGMLT
;
A
#
# COMPACT_ATOMS: atom_id res chain seq x y z
N MET A 1 -0.29 -1.78 -6.34
CA MET A 1 -0.30 -1.97 -7.82
C MET A 1 -0.16 -3.44 -8.22
N GLN A 2 0.83 -4.22 -7.74
CA GLN A 2 0.95 -5.66 -8.09
C GLN A 2 -0.37 -6.43 -7.87
N VAL A 3 -1.04 -6.20 -6.75
CA VAL A 3 -2.34 -6.83 -6.45
C VAL A 3 -3.37 -6.63 -7.57
N LEU A 4 -3.41 -5.46 -8.21
CA LEU A 4 -4.31 -5.23 -9.35
C LEU A 4 -3.90 -6.05 -10.58
N LEU A 5 -2.59 -6.24 -10.78
CA LEU A 5 -2.08 -7.08 -11.88
C LEU A 5 -2.37 -8.57 -11.65
N ASP A 6 -2.48 -8.98 -10.38
CA ASP A 6 -2.75 -10.38 -10.03
C ASP A 6 -4.26 -10.70 -9.98
N ASP A 7 -5.06 -9.81 -9.38
CA ASP A 7 -6.42 -10.10 -8.91
C ASP A 7 -7.52 -9.39 -9.73
N ASP A 8 -7.23 -8.30 -10.47
CA ASP A 8 -8.20 -7.67 -11.37
C ASP A 8 -8.09 -8.27 -12.77
N PRO A 9 -9.08 -9.05 -13.24
CA PRO A 9 -9.00 -9.74 -14.52
C PRO A 9 -8.73 -8.81 -15.70
N LYS A 10 -9.35 -7.61 -15.71
CA LYS A 10 -9.23 -6.62 -16.79
C LYS A 10 -7.84 -5.98 -16.82
N ILE A 11 -7.27 -5.73 -15.66
CA ILE A 11 -5.91 -5.17 -15.54
C ILE A 11 -4.88 -6.25 -15.85
N LYS A 12 -5.05 -7.47 -15.33
CA LYS A 12 -4.19 -8.62 -15.57
C LYS A 12 -4.02 -8.90 -17.06
N GLU A 13 -5.12 -9.01 -17.79
CA GLU A 13 -5.11 -9.26 -19.25
C GLU A 13 -4.31 -8.17 -20.00
N LYS A 14 -4.47 -6.91 -19.63
CA LYS A 14 -3.76 -5.80 -20.27
C LYS A 14 -2.25 -5.82 -20.05
N PHE A 15 -1.78 -6.41 -18.94
CA PHE A 15 -0.37 -6.36 -18.53
C PHE A 15 0.38 -7.68 -18.69
N ILE A 16 -0.26 -8.76 -19.13
CA ILE A 16 0.35 -10.08 -19.24
C ILE A 16 1.61 -10.10 -20.13
N ASP A 17 1.62 -9.29 -21.19
CA ASP A 17 2.73 -9.20 -22.16
C ASP A 17 3.50 -7.87 -22.07
N VAL A 18 3.19 -7.03 -21.07
CA VAL A 18 3.81 -5.72 -20.96
C VAL A 18 5.22 -5.82 -20.43
N VAL A 19 6.16 -5.24 -21.18
CA VAL A 19 7.53 -4.97 -20.75
C VAL A 19 7.78 -3.48 -20.94
N GLY A 20 8.30 -2.83 -19.90
CA GLY A 20 8.62 -1.41 -19.98
C GLY A 20 8.78 -0.74 -18.62
N THR A 21 9.26 0.50 -18.64
CA THR A 21 9.60 1.26 -17.45
C THR A 21 8.88 2.59 -17.42
N VAL A 22 8.17 2.86 -16.34
CA VAL A 22 7.50 4.15 -16.08
C VAL A 22 8.15 4.81 -14.89
N GLN A 23 8.70 6.01 -15.10
CA GLN A 23 9.31 6.81 -14.05
C GLN A 23 8.32 7.84 -13.50
N PHE A 24 8.29 7.93 -12.17
CA PHE A 24 7.66 9.02 -11.42
C PHE A 24 8.71 9.87 -10.76
N GLY A 25 8.58 11.18 -10.86
CA GLY A 25 9.47 12.07 -10.15
C GLY A 25 8.82 13.40 -9.81
N ALA A 26 9.33 14.03 -8.77
CA ALA A 26 9.00 15.40 -8.38
C ALA A 26 10.29 16.20 -8.24
N ARG A 27 10.26 17.45 -8.71
CA ARG A 27 11.41 18.35 -8.54
C ARG A 27 11.50 18.78 -7.08
N THR A 28 12.74 18.84 -6.58
CA THR A 28 13.07 19.35 -5.24
C THR A 28 13.87 20.65 -5.41
N GLY A 29 13.34 21.77 -4.88
CA GLY A 29 14.00 23.08 -4.98
C GLY A 29 13.48 23.95 -6.12
N ASP A 30 13.83 25.25 -6.07
CA ASP A 30 13.45 26.27 -7.03
C ASP A 30 14.51 26.37 -8.12
N GLY A 31 14.11 26.09 -9.36
CA GLY A 31 14.93 26.36 -10.54
C GLY A 31 15.87 25.23 -10.99
N SER A 32 16.94 25.61 -11.69
CA SER A 32 17.85 24.71 -12.41
C SER A 32 18.76 23.84 -11.54
N GLU A 33 18.86 24.14 -10.24
CA GLU A 33 19.68 23.40 -9.27
C GLU A 33 18.88 22.38 -8.46
N GLY A 34 17.56 22.30 -8.66
CA GLY A 34 16.68 21.35 -7.96
C GLY A 34 16.92 19.91 -8.38
N GLY A 35 17.17 19.02 -7.41
CA GLY A 35 17.25 17.58 -7.63
C GLY A 35 15.93 16.99 -8.10
N LEU A 36 15.96 15.77 -8.62
CA LEU A 36 14.79 14.95 -8.94
C LEU A 36 14.64 13.85 -7.90
N LEU A 37 13.60 13.96 -7.08
CA LEU A 37 13.15 12.83 -6.26
C LEU A 37 12.33 11.91 -7.15
N ALA A 38 12.84 10.71 -7.42
CA ALA A 38 12.20 9.79 -8.36
C ALA A 38 12.13 8.35 -7.85
N CYS A 39 11.20 7.62 -8.41
CA CYS A 39 11.17 6.16 -8.43
C CYS A 39 10.70 5.68 -9.81
N HIS A 40 10.99 4.45 -10.15
CA HIS A 40 10.50 3.89 -11.40
C HIS A 40 9.87 2.52 -11.20
N LEU A 41 8.91 2.25 -12.05
CA LEU A 41 8.09 1.05 -12.09
C LEU A 41 8.53 0.22 -13.29
N VAL A 42 9.07 -0.95 -13.04
CA VAL A 42 9.49 -1.90 -14.08
C VAL A 42 8.39 -2.94 -14.22
N PHE A 43 7.77 -2.97 -15.40
CA PHE A 43 6.81 -3.99 -15.80
C PHE A 43 7.52 -5.08 -16.59
N ASP A 44 7.33 -6.34 -16.20
CA ASP A 44 7.83 -7.51 -16.90
C ASP A 44 6.75 -8.61 -16.86
N ARG A 45 5.97 -8.71 -17.92
CA ARG A 45 4.98 -9.77 -18.16
C ARG A 45 4.11 -10.06 -16.94
N GLY A 46 3.36 -9.04 -16.51
CA GLY A 46 2.47 -9.13 -15.34
C GLY A 46 3.17 -8.95 -13.98
N LYS A 47 4.49 -8.87 -13.93
CA LYS A 47 5.24 -8.53 -12.72
C LYS A 47 5.55 -7.04 -12.68
N LEU A 48 5.42 -6.45 -11.49
CA LEU A 48 5.76 -5.06 -11.23
C LEU A 48 6.83 -4.98 -10.15
N THR A 49 7.93 -4.35 -10.48
CA THR A 49 8.99 -4.01 -9.52
C THR A 49 9.07 -2.50 -9.36
N VAL A 50 9.15 -2.04 -8.12
CA VAL A 50 9.36 -0.62 -7.80
C VAL A 50 10.81 -0.42 -7.36
N VAL A 51 11.51 0.46 -8.06
CA VAL A 51 12.92 0.78 -7.80
C VAL A 51 13.04 2.25 -7.40
N GLN A 52 13.79 2.53 -6.33
CA GLN A 52 14.07 3.91 -5.91
C GLN A 52 15.10 4.56 -6.84
N GLY A 53 14.95 5.85 -7.05
CA GLY A 53 15.80 6.65 -7.92
C GLY A 53 15.31 6.72 -9.37
N PRO A 54 15.95 7.55 -10.18
CA PRO A 54 15.66 7.68 -11.61
C PRO A 54 16.09 6.44 -12.39
N ALA A 55 15.37 6.14 -13.47
CA ALA A 55 15.76 5.13 -14.45
C ALA A 55 16.69 5.76 -15.50
N GLU A 56 17.66 4.99 -16.01
CA GLU A 56 18.55 5.47 -17.07
C GLU A 56 17.80 5.72 -18.39
N ASN A 57 16.89 4.81 -18.75
CA ASN A 57 16.16 4.84 -20.02
C ASN A 57 14.67 4.47 -19.83
N PRO A 58 13.85 5.29 -19.16
CA PRO A 58 12.43 5.00 -18.98
C PRO A 58 11.68 5.13 -20.31
N ASP A 59 10.65 4.33 -20.51
CA ASP A 59 9.75 4.45 -21.66
C ASP A 59 8.84 5.67 -21.51
N ILE A 60 8.43 5.95 -20.27
CA ILE A 60 7.53 7.04 -19.90
C ILE A 60 8.10 7.74 -18.67
N THR A 61 8.07 9.06 -18.67
CA THR A 61 8.41 9.87 -17.49
C THR A 61 7.25 10.78 -17.13
N LEU A 62 6.83 10.71 -15.88
CA LEU A 62 5.85 11.61 -15.25
C LEU A 62 6.58 12.46 -14.22
N THR A 63 6.70 13.76 -14.50
CA THR A 63 7.44 14.67 -13.62
C THR A 63 6.52 15.75 -13.08
N PHE A 64 6.40 15.81 -11.76
CA PHE A 64 5.70 16.87 -11.06
C PHE A 64 6.62 18.08 -10.86
N PRO A 65 6.08 19.30 -10.93
CA PRO A 65 6.89 20.51 -10.73
C PRO A 65 7.41 20.64 -9.30
N SER A 66 6.74 20.03 -8.31
CA SER A 66 7.21 19.96 -6.92
C SER A 66 6.64 18.75 -6.18
N VAL A 67 7.19 18.43 -5.01
CA VAL A 67 6.71 17.37 -4.13
C VAL A 67 5.29 17.69 -3.63
N GLU A 68 4.98 18.97 -3.34
CA GLU A 68 3.65 19.40 -2.88
C GLU A 68 2.59 19.13 -3.96
N LYS A 69 2.89 19.37 -5.24
CA LYS A 69 1.98 19.07 -6.34
C LYS A 69 1.76 17.57 -6.52
N MET A 70 2.81 16.77 -6.35
CA MET A 70 2.67 15.32 -6.34
C MET A 70 1.78 14.84 -5.20
N ASN A 71 2.00 15.36 -3.98
CA ASN A 71 1.19 15.03 -2.81
C ASN A 71 -0.27 15.50 -2.97
N ALA A 72 -0.49 16.66 -3.58
CA ALA A 72 -1.85 17.14 -3.87
C ALA A 72 -2.61 16.16 -4.80
N LEU A 73 -1.95 15.62 -5.84
CA LEU A 73 -2.58 14.60 -6.68
C LEU A 73 -2.90 13.31 -5.88
N LEU A 74 -1.96 12.85 -5.05
CA LEU A 74 -2.15 11.63 -4.25
C LEU A 74 -3.30 11.77 -3.24
N ARG A 75 -3.60 12.99 -2.78
CA ARG A 75 -4.75 13.33 -1.92
C ARG A 75 -6.04 13.60 -2.71
N GLY A 76 -6.06 13.33 -4.01
CA GLY A 76 -7.23 13.53 -4.87
C GLY A 76 -7.40 14.92 -5.44
N GLY A 77 -6.43 15.83 -5.24
CA GLY A 77 -6.41 17.17 -5.82
C GLY A 77 -6.04 17.16 -7.32
N MET A 78 -6.23 18.31 -7.96
CA MET A 78 -5.93 18.49 -9.39
C MET A 78 -4.50 18.99 -9.57
N ALA A 79 -3.55 18.07 -9.72
CA ALA A 79 -2.17 18.38 -10.09
C ALA A 79 -1.72 17.40 -11.18
N LEU A 80 -1.44 17.93 -12.37
CA LEU A 80 -1.01 17.08 -13.49
C LEU A 80 0.52 17.10 -13.61
N PRO A 81 1.16 15.91 -13.76
CA PRO A 81 2.57 15.85 -14.10
C PRO A 81 2.81 16.24 -15.57
N SER A 82 4.00 16.71 -15.85
CA SER A 82 4.51 16.72 -17.22
C SER A 82 4.74 15.28 -17.66
N ILE A 83 4.17 14.88 -18.78
CA ILE A 83 4.27 13.52 -19.33
C ILE A 83 5.18 13.55 -20.54
N LYS A 84 6.26 12.76 -20.50
CA LYS A 84 7.11 12.51 -21.66
C LYS A 84 7.03 11.02 -22.01
N VAL A 85 6.60 10.73 -23.24
CA VAL A 85 6.59 9.37 -23.81
C VAL A 85 7.79 9.27 -24.72
N LEU A 86 8.75 8.43 -24.39
CA LEU A 86 10.02 8.31 -25.09
C LEU A 86 10.01 7.17 -26.11
N LYS A 87 9.37 6.03 -25.78
CA LYS A 87 9.44 4.83 -26.61
C LYS A 87 8.10 4.12 -26.84
N ASN A 88 7.19 4.08 -25.88
CA ASN A 88 6.02 3.21 -25.92
C ASN A 88 4.71 3.93 -25.51
N ALA A 89 4.01 4.49 -26.50
CA ALA A 89 2.73 5.18 -26.27
C ALA A 89 1.63 4.21 -25.76
N GLY A 90 1.65 2.96 -26.18
CA GLY A 90 0.70 1.95 -25.74
C GLY A 90 0.84 1.64 -24.23
N LEU A 91 2.05 1.70 -23.70
CA LEU A 91 2.30 1.55 -22.28
C LEU A 91 1.64 2.66 -21.47
N LEU A 92 1.60 3.91 -21.97
CA LEU A 92 0.92 5.01 -21.28
C LEU A 92 -0.56 4.73 -21.09
N ILE A 93 -1.26 4.25 -22.11
CA ILE A 93 -2.70 3.92 -22.03
C ILE A 93 -2.94 2.81 -21.01
N LYS A 94 -2.13 1.76 -21.05
CA LYS A 94 -2.20 0.65 -20.09
C LYS A 94 -1.91 1.14 -18.67
N PHE A 95 -0.90 1.97 -18.52
CA PHE A 95 -0.52 2.55 -17.23
C PHE A 95 -1.62 3.47 -16.64
N LEU A 96 -2.24 4.33 -17.46
CA LEU A 96 -3.40 5.13 -17.04
C LEU A 96 -4.57 4.23 -16.61
N SER A 97 -4.80 3.12 -17.30
CA SER A 97 -5.82 2.14 -16.90
C SER A 97 -5.50 1.51 -15.52
N LEU A 98 -4.23 1.24 -15.21
CA LEU A 98 -3.79 0.78 -13.89
C LEU A 98 -4.02 1.84 -12.80
N LEU A 99 -3.71 3.11 -13.09
CA LEU A 99 -3.99 4.23 -12.17
C LEU A 99 -5.49 4.40 -11.92
N MET A 100 -6.32 4.21 -12.96
CA MET A 100 -7.78 4.22 -12.80
C MET A 100 -8.26 3.05 -11.92
N GLY A 101 -7.65 1.86 -12.03
CA GLY A 101 -7.91 0.74 -11.13
C GLY A 101 -7.61 1.07 -9.67
N LEU A 102 -6.56 1.85 -9.40
CA LEU A 102 -6.24 2.28 -8.02
C LEU A 102 -7.28 3.21 -7.40
N LYS A 103 -8.18 3.81 -8.17
CA LYS A 103 -9.30 4.61 -7.60
C LYS A 103 -10.22 3.80 -6.68
N ILE A 104 -10.18 2.47 -6.73
CA ILE A 104 -10.88 1.62 -5.75
C ILE A 104 -10.42 1.92 -4.32
N MET A 105 -9.18 2.37 -4.12
CA MET A 105 -8.63 2.71 -2.81
C MET A 105 -9.16 4.04 -2.25
N SER A 106 -9.80 4.88 -3.08
CA SER A 106 -10.39 6.13 -2.59
C SER A 106 -11.36 5.86 -1.43
N PRO A 107 -11.31 6.64 -0.33
CA PRO A 107 -12.24 6.48 0.80
C PRO A 107 -13.72 6.54 0.41
N SER A 108 -14.05 7.33 -0.63
CA SER A 108 -15.41 7.46 -1.14
C SER A 108 -15.91 6.25 -1.96
N LYS A 109 -15.01 5.40 -2.45
CA LYS A 109 -15.37 4.21 -3.21
C LYS A 109 -15.81 3.08 -2.29
N ARG A 110 -17.04 2.63 -2.44
CA ARG A 110 -17.68 1.56 -1.65
C ARG A 110 -18.12 0.44 -2.60
N PRO A 111 -17.24 -0.51 -2.96
CA PRO A 111 -17.67 -1.67 -3.74
C PRO A 111 -18.78 -2.42 -3.00
N LYS A 112 -19.80 -2.86 -3.73
CA LYS A 112 -20.93 -3.60 -3.17
C LYS A 112 -20.78 -5.10 -3.36
N ASP A 113 -20.03 -5.50 -4.38
CA ASP A 113 -19.75 -6.89 -4.69
C ASP A 113 -18.56 -7.42 -3.85
N PHE A 114 -18.59 -8.70 -3.54
CA PHE A 114 -17.59 -9.36 -2.72
C PHE A 114 -16.16 -9.25 -3.30
N GLN A 115 -16.03 -9.37 -4.63
CA GLN A 115 -14.71 -9.29 -5.29
C GLN A 115 -14.10 -7.89 -5.16
N GLY A 116 -14.90 -6.86 -5.39
CA GLY A 116 -14.46 -5.48 -5.23
C GLY A 116 -14.12 -5.14 -3.79
N GLN A 117 -14.90 -5.62 -2.82
CA GLN A 117 -14.61 -5.47 -1.39
C GLN A 117 -13.31 -6.17 -1.01
N SER A 118 -13.14 -7.42 -1.41
CA SER A 118 -11.94 -8.22 -1.17
C SER A 118 -10.69 -7.56 -1.77
N LEU A 119 -10.79 -7.10 -3.01
CA LEU A 119 -9.69 -6.39 -3.69
C LEU A 119 -9.31 -5.11 -2.94
N LYS A 120 -10.29 -4.33 -2.51
CA LYS A 120 -10.05 -3.09 -1.74
C LYS A 120 -9.40 -3.39 -0.40
N VAL A 121 -9.93 -4.34 0.37
CA VAL A 121 -9.38 -4.75 1.67
C VAL A 121 -7.94 -5.24 1.51
N LYS A 122 -7.66 -6.09 0.54
CA LYS A 122 -6.32 -6.61 0.25
C LYS A 122 -5.34 -5.49 -0.09
N LEU A 123 -5.74 -4.56 -0.96
CA LEU A 123 -4.94 -3.40 -1.32
C LEU A 123 -4.64 -2.53 -0.10
N CYS A 124 -5.64 -2.24 0.74
CA CYS A 124 -5.47 -1.42 1.94
C CYS A 124 -4.52 -2.08 2.95
N LEU A 125 -4.71 -3.35 3.28
CA LEU A 125 -3.86 -4.05 4.25
C LEU A 125 -2.41 -4.17 3.77
N TYR A 126 -2.20 -4.48 2.48
CA TYR A 126 -0.85 -4.57 1.90
C TYR A 126 -0.17 -3.20 1.83
N MET A 127 -0.95 -2.14 1.54
CA MET A 127 -0.45 -0.77 1.59
C MET A 127 -0.06 -0.37 3.01
N ILE A 128 -0.92 -0.61 4.01
CA ILE A 128 -0.68 -0.26 5.41
C ILE A 128 0.58 -0.95 5.93
N THR A 129 0.67 -2.27 5.79
CA THR A 129 1.85 -3.01 6.27
C THR A 129 3.14 -2.59 5.57
N ARG A 130 3.06 -2.27 4.27
CA ARG A 130 4.20 -1.74 3.53
C ARG A 130 4.58 -0.33 3.98
N ALA A 131 3.60 0.55 4.17
CA ALA A 131 3.80 1.91 4.63
C ALA A 131 4.41 1.96 6.03
N LEU A 132 3.93 1.15 6.98
CA LEU A 132 4.52 1.00 8.31
C LEU A 132 6.00 0.59 8.24
N SER A 133 6.32 -0.37 7.36
CA SER A 133 7.72 -0.76 7.15
C SER A 133 8.57 0.37 6.55
N GLN A 134 8.01 1.17 5.64
CA GLN A 134 8.71 2.32 5.05
C GLN A 134 8.87 3.47 6.04
N PHE A 135 7.91 3.72 6.90
CA PHE A 135 7.96 4.73 7.95
C PHE A 135 9.22 4.56 8.80
N ASN A 136 9.48 3.32 9.27
CA ASN A 136 10.71 3.00 9.97
C ASN A 136 11.97 3.22 9.12
N LYS A 137 11.95 2.79 7.86
CA LYS A 137 13.13 2.88 6.96
C LYS A 137 13.45 4.30 6.53
N LEU A 138 12.42 5.16 6.43
CA LEU A 138 12.58 6.56 6.06
C LEU A 138 13.00 7.45 7.24
N GLY A 139 13.06 6.88 8.44
CA GLY A 139 13.64 7.56 9.58
C GLY A 139 12.64 8.31 10.46
N ASP A 140 11.33 7.97 10.40
CA ASP A 140 10.39 8.53 11.37
C ASP A 140 10.85 8.20 12.80
N PRO A 141 11.10 9.22 13.65
CA PRO A 141 11.72 9.00 14.96
C PRO A 141 10.88 8.11 15.88
N SER A 142 9.56 8.28 15.86
CA SER A 142 8.63 7.54 16.70
C SER A 142 8.57 6.06 16.27
N MET A 143 8.45 5.81 14.97
CA MET A 143 8.43 4.45 14.44
C MET A 143 9.78 3.75 14.57
N GLN A 144 10.89 4.48 14.46
CA GLN A 144 12.22 3.92 14.72
C GLN A 144 12.39 3.50 16.18
N GLU A 145 11.94 4.34 17.13
CA GLU A 145 12.00 4.02 18.56
C GLU A 145 11.10 2.82 18.88
N PHE A 146 9.88 2.78 18.34
CA PHE A 146 9.00 1.62 18.46
C PHE A 146 9.66 0.33 17.96
N CYS A 147 10.31 0.38 16.79
CA CYS A 147 11.01 -0.77 16.22
C CYS A 147 12.24 -1.18 17.03
N ARG A 148 13.01 -0.20 17.55
CA ARG A 148 14.26 -0.43 18.31
C ARG A 148 14.03 -1.18 19.61
N ARG A 149 12.92 -0.90 20.30
CA ARG A 149 12.57 -1.55 21.59
C ARG A 149 12.12 -2.98 21.42
N GLN A 150 11.94 -3.46 20.20
CA GLN A 150 11.38 -4.79 19.96
C GLN A 150 12.46 -5.79 19.53
N PRO A 151 12.42 -7.00 20.12
CA PRO A 151 13.22 -8.12 19.63
C PRO A 151 12.71 -8.57 18.23
N ASP A 152 12.54 -9.86 18.01
CA ASP A 152 11.95 -10.39 16.76
C ASP A 152 10.44 -10.64 16.95
N ARG A 153 9.58 -9.74 16.47
CA ARG A 153 8.11 -9.77 16.62
C ARG A 153 7.40 -9.74 15.28
N ILE A 154 6.29 -10.47 15.21
CA ILE A 154 5.43 -10.55 14.04
C ILE A 154 4.07 -9.95 14.38
N TYR A 155 3.62 -9.00 13.59
CA TYR A 155 2.27 -8.45 13.57
C TYR A 155 1.59 -9.01 12.35
N GLN A 156 0.67 -9.95 12.57
CA GLN A 156 -0.07 -10.64 11.52
C GLN A 156 -1.43 -10.00 11.33
N PHE A 157 -1.88 -9.90 10.09
CA PHE A 157 -3.23 -9.50 9.71
C PHE A 157 -3.82 -10.61 8.85
N THR A 158 -5.02 -11.07 9.19
CA THR A 158 -5.80 -12.02 8.39
C THR A 158 -7.23 -11.56 8.23
N VAL A 159 -7.84 -11.89 7.11
CA VAL A 159 -9.26 -11.65 6.84
C VAL A 159 -9.88 -12.96 6.38
N GLU A 160 -10.98 -13.32 7.01
CA GLU A 160 -11.75 -14.52 6.69
C GLU A 160 -12.78 -14.25 5.59
N ASN A 161 -13.13 -15.28 4.82
CA ASN A 161 -14.25 -15.25 3.88
C ASN A 161 -15.36 -16.25 4.23
N GLY A 162 -15.33 -16.80 5.46
CA GLY A 162 -16.23 -17.84 5.94
C GLY A 162 -15.69 -19.27 5.73
N GLU A 163 -15.03 -19.56 4.63
CA GLU A 163 -14.42 -20.86 4.33
C GLU A 163 -12.92 -20.88 4.64
N ASP A 164 -12.23 -19.82 4.23
CA ASP A 164 -10.79 -19.65 4.42
C ASP A 164 -10.51 -18.56 5.47
N LYS A 165 -9.93 -18.97 6.61
CA LYS A 165 -9.55 -18.05 7.70
C LYS A 165 -8.38 -17.13 7.37
N GLU A 166 -7.66 -17.42 6.30
CA GLU A 166 -6.47 -16.70 5.87
C GLU A 166 -6.60 -16.17 4.44
N TYR A 167 -7.85 -16.00 3.97
CA TYR A 167 -8.20 -15.58 2.62
C TYR A 167 -7.41 -14.35 2.15
N ILE A 168 -7.26 -13.34 3.02
CA ILE A 168 -6.32 -12.24 2.81
C ILE A 168 -5.39 -12.24 4.01
N ALA A 169 -4.08 -12.35 3.77
CA ALA A 169 -3.09 -12.35 4.83
C ALA A 169 -1.87 -11.50 4.49
N CYS A 170 -1.37 -10.77 5.48
CA CYS A 170 -0.11 -10.04 5.39
C CYS A 170 0.48 -9.83 6.79
N TYR A 171 1.74 -9.47 6.86
CA TYR A 171 2.42 -9.25 8.12
C TYR A 171 3.41 -8.09 8.08
N LEU A 172 3.67 -7.54 9.26
CA LEU A 172 4.80 -6.68 9.55
C LEU A 172 5.72 -7.42 10.52
N ARG A 173 6.95 -7.69 10.13
CA ARG A 173 7.99 -8.20 11.02
C ARG A 173 8.86 -7.05 11.48
N ILE A 174 9.08 -6.96 12.78
CA ILE A 174 10.03 -6.07 13.42
C ILE A 174 11.10 -6.91 14.09
N LYS A 175 12.37 -6.61 13.79
CA LYS A 175 13.50 -7.32 14.38
C LYS A 175 14.65 -6.36 14.63
N ALA A 176 14.98 -6.12 15.90
CA ALA A 176 16.12 -5.31 16.33
C ALA A 176 16.24 -3.97 15.54
N GLY A 177 15.19 -3.16 15.57
CA GLY A 177 15.12 -1.86 14.91
C GLY A 177 14.83 -1.91 13.41
N LYS A 178 14.85 -3.09 12.76
CA LYS A 178 14.53 -3.26 11.34
C LYS A 178 13.10 -3.72 11.15
N SER A 179 12.46 -3.24 10.09
CA SER A 179 11.09 -3.65 9.73
C SER A 179 11.03 -4.22 8.32
N LYS A 180 10.13 -5.20 8.12
CA LYS A 180 9.84 -5.80 6.82
C LYS A 180 8.38 -6.21 6.75
N SER A 181 7.66 -5.76 5.73
CA SER A 181 6.32 -6.29 5.41
C SER A 181 6.42 -7.51 4.50
N GLY A 182 5.42 -8.37 4.56
CA GLY A 182 5.26 -9.51 3.65
C GLY A 182 3.80 -9.87 3.46
N HIS A 183 3.53 -10.67 2.45
CA HIS A 183 2.22 -11.18 2.11
C HIS A 183 2.09 -12.61 2.61
N GLY A 184 0.85 -13.06 2.84
CA GLY A 184 0.56 -14.38 3.40
C GLY A 184 0.75 -14.44 4.92
N VAL A 185 0.62 -15.65 5.46
CA VAL A 185 0.83 -15.94 6.86
C VAL A 185 2.31 -16.17 7.13
N TYR A 186 2.81 -15.63 8.24
CA TYR A 186 4.18 -15.87 8.65
C TYR A 186 4.29 -17.22 9.39
N THR A 187 4.94 -18.19 8.75
CA THR A 187 4.96 -19.59 9.22
C THR A 187 6.11 -19.97 10.15
N ARG A 188 7.18 -19.12 10.24
CA ARG A 188 8.39 -19.49 10.99
C ARG A 188 8.28 -19.31 12.50
N ARG A 189 7.26 -18.60 12.97
CA ARG A 189 6.97 -18.39 14.39
C ARG A 189 5.55 -17.83 14.55
N SER A 190 4.95 -18.04 15.72
CA SER A 190 3.65 -17.48 16.06
C SER A 190 3.67 -15.95 16.07
N PRO A 191 2.59 -15.30 15.65
CA PRO A 191 2.45 -13.85 15.75
C PRO A 191 2.54 -13.38 17.20
N PHE A 192 3.18 -12.23 17.42
CA PHE A 192 3.17 -11.52 18.70
C PHE A 192 1.86 -10.76 18.90
N VAL A 193 1.33 -10.19 17.82
CA VAL A 193 -0.01 -9.63 17.73
C VAL A 193 -0.64 -10.13 16.43
N HIS A 194 -1.87 -10.60 16.50
CA HIS A 194 -2.65 -11.02 15.34
C HIS A 194 -3.98 -10.28 15.30
N PHE A 195 -4.17 -9.47 14.27
CA PHE A 195 -5.44 -8.84 13.93
C PHE A 195 -6.19 -9.76 12.97
N ARG A 196 -7.27 -10.34 13.46
CA ARG A 196 -8.11 -11.30 12.75
C ARG A 196 -9.44 -10.66 12.42
N PHE A 197 -9.64 -10.27 11.17
CA PHE A 197 -10.92 -9.78 10.68
C PHE A 197 -11.79 -10.98 10.30
N LEU A 198 -12.97 -11.07 10.91
CA LEU A 198 -13.86 -12.23 10.79
C LEU A 198 -14.68 -12.21 9.48
N SER A 199 -14.62 -11.13 8.71
CA SER A 199 -15.21 -11.02 7.39
C SER A 199 -14.54 -9.92 6.56
N VAL A 200 -14.69 -9.99 5.24
CA VAL A 200 -14.25 -8.93 4.32
C VAL A 200 -15.04 -7.64 4.55
N GLU A 201 -16.34 -7.74 4.84
CA GLU A 201 -17.18 -6.58 5.12
C GLU A 201 -16.77 -5.88 6.42
N GLY A 202 -16.55 -6.65 7.50
CA GLY A 202 -16.04 -6.13 8.77
C GLY A 202 -14.67 -5.48 8.63
N ALA A 203 -13.75 -6.12 7.88
CA ALA A 203 -12.45 -5.53 7.59
C ALA A 203 -12.58 -4.20 6.82
N MET A 204 -13.48 -4.12 5.84
CA MET A 204 -13.72 -2.90 5.10
C MET A 204 -14.27 -1.77 5.99
N ALA A 205 -15.23 -2.07 6.88
CA ALA A 205 -15.79 -1.10 7.81
C ALA A 205 -14.72 -0.49 8.73
N VAL A 206 -13.82 -1.33 9.27
CA VAL A 206 -12.69 -0.87 10.12
C VAL A 206 -11.69 -0.04 9.32
N LEU A 207 -11.27 -0.54 8.16
CA LEU A 207 -10.26 0.12 7.33
C LEU A 207 -10.73 1.45 6.74
N LEU A 208 -12.04 1.65 6.58
CA LEU A 208 -12.63 2.89 6.09
C LEU A 208 -13.12 3.81 7.22
N LYS A 209 -12.87 3.44 8.49
CA LYS A 209 -13.32 4.17 9.68
C LYS A 209 -14.84 4.37 9.74
N ASP A 210 -15.61 3.41 9.25
CA ASP A 210 -17.07 3.40 9.42
C ASP A 210 -17.44 3.00 10.85
N VAL A 211 -16.53 2.33 11.54
CA VAL A 211 -16.59 1.96 12.96
C VAL A 211 -15.25 2.23 13.62
N GLU A 212 -15.27 2.65 14.87
CA GLU A 212 -14.05 2.78 15.67
C GLU A 212 -13.53 1.38 16.05
N PHE A 213 -12.23 1.27 16.34
CA PHE A 213 -11.60 -0.04 16.57
C PHE A 213 -12.21 -0.80 17.76
N VAL A 214 -12.56 -0.10 18.85
CA VAL A 214 -13.20 -0.71 20.02
C VAL A 214 -14.58 -1.24 19.66
N GLU A 215 -15.38 -0.43 18.95
CA GLU A 215 -16.71 -0.85 18.46
C GLU A 215 -16.62 -2.02 17.49
N ALA A 216 -15.57 -2.09 16.66
CA ALA A 216 -15.33 -3.19 15.75
C ALA A 216 -15.06 -4.52 16.48
N VAL A 217 -14.36 -4.46 17.62
CA VAL A 217 -14.15 -5.64 18.50
C VAL A 217 -15.48 -6.07 19.11
N GLU A 218 -16.28 -5.14 19.63
CA GLU A 218 -17.59 -5.43 20.22
C GLU A 218 -18.57 -6.04 19.20
N LYS A 219 -18.54 -5.56 17.97
CA LYS A 219 -19.34 -6.09 16.86
C LYS A 219 -18.82 -7.40 16.27
N GLY A 220 -17.68 -7.90 16.73
CA GLY A 220 -17.06 -9.11 16.20
C GLY A 220 -16.54 -8.94 14.76
N TYR A 221 -16.16 -7.72 14.34
CA TYR A 221 -15.54 -7.48 13.04
C TYR A 221 -14.05 -7.81 13.06
N VAL A 222 -13.41 -7.63 14.21
CA VAL A 222 -12.00 -7.91 14.42
C VAL A 222 -11.75 -8.52 15.80
N GLU A 223 -10.91 -9.54 15.83
CA GLU A 223 -10.30 -10.07 17.05
C GLU A 223 -8.84 -9.66 17.10
N THR A 224 -8.37 -9.32 18.30
CA THR A 224 -6.95 -9.06 18.56
C THR A 224 -6.41 -10.13 19.48
N ILE A 225 -5.47 -10.93 18.98
CA ILE A 225 -4.83 -12.01 19.73
C ILE A 225 -3.39 -11.60 20.02
N GLY A 226 -2.93 -11.78 21.25
CA GLY A 226 -1.57 -11.44 21.68
C GLY A 226 -1.54 -10.22 22.60
N SER A 227 -0.56 -9.32 22.44
CA SER A 227 -0.38 -8.17 23.32
C SER A 227 -1.31 -7.01 22.98
N PRO A 228 -2.30 -6.65 23.82
CA PRO A 228 -3.21 -5.54 23.56
C PRO A 228 -2.51 -4.19 23.47
N GLU A 229 -1.52 -3.96 24.33
CA GLU A 229 -0.74 -2.72 24.34
C GLU A 229 -0.08 -2.44 23.00
N TYR A 230 0.59 -3.44 22.43
CA TYR A 230 1.26 -3.31 21.14
C TYR A 230 0.28 -3.30 19.97
N ALA A 231 -0.89 -3.86 20.13
CA ALA A 231 -1.98 -3.71 19.15
C ALA A 231 -2.45 -2.25 19.10
N CYS A 232 -2.64 -1.59 20.24
CA CYS A 232 -2.99 -0.17 20.32
C CYS A 232 -1.90 0.70 19.68
N TYR A 233 -0.64 0.51 20.02
CA TYR A 233 0.46 1.27 19.39
C TYR A 233 0.46 1.12 17.87
N LEU A 234 0.26 -0.09 17.36
CA LEU A 234 0.23 -0.28 15.90
C LEU A 234 -0.99 0.37 15.26
N ASN A 235 -2.14 0.34 15.93
CA ASN A 235 -3.35 1.04 15.48
C ASN A 235 -3.12 2.56 15.39
N ASP A 236 -2.43 3.16 16.34
CA ASP A 236 -2.09 4.59 16.31
C ASP A 236 -1.24 4.94 15.09
N TYR A 237 -0.21 4.12 14.77
CA TYR A 237 0.57 4.31 13.55
C TYR A 237 -0.25 4.13 12.28
N MET A 238 -1.20 3.20 12.26
CA MET A 238 -2.13 3.05 11.13
C MET A 238 -3.03 4.28 10.97
N ALA A 239 -3.48 4.87 12.09
CA ALA A 239 -4.27 6.11 12.07
C ALA A 239 -3.47 7.31 11.53
N ILE A 240 -2.19 7.44 11.92
CA ILE A 240 -1.27 8.46 11.36
C ILE A 240 -1.13 8.30 9.85
N LEU A 241 -0.88 7.08 9.37
CA LEU A 241 -0.75 6.80 7.93
C LEU A 241 -2.04 7.12 7.16
N GLN A 242 -3.21 6.82 7.73
CA GLN A 242 -4.48 7.19 7.12
C GLN A 242 -4.65 8.71 7.02
N GLY A 243 -4.27 9.47 8.07
CA GLY A 243 -4.32 10.94 8.05
C GLY A 243 -3.38 11.58 7.02
N MET A 244 -2.33 10.88 6.59
CA MET A 244 -1.44 11.35 5.51
C MET A 244 -2.07 11.17 4.11
N LEU A 245 -3.05 10.28 3.97
CA LEU A 245 -3.67 9.92 2.70
C LEU A 245 -5.03 10.62 2.48
N THR A 246 -5.60 11.17 3.52
CA THR A 246 -6.85 11.96 3.50
C THR A 246 -6.55 13.45 3.67
#